data_088507527c877b3f45ec2c7220cf189f
#
_entry.id   088507527c877b3f45ec2c7220cf189f
#
_cell.length_a   1.000
_cell.length_b   1.000
_cell.length_c   1.000
_cell.angle_alpha   90.00
_cell.angle_beta   90.00
_cell.angle_gamma   90.00
#
_symmetry.space_group_name_H-M   'P 1'
#
loop_
_entity.id
_entity.type
_entity.pdbx_description
1 polymer ?
#
loop_
_entity_poly.entity_id
_entity_poly.type
_entity_poly.pdbx_seq_one_letter_code
_entity_poly.pdbx_strand_id
1 'polypeptide(L)'
;LPDSPEYRFESRHLGLFLPGETKALQERIEKLAGQMEQTVDIGRILAIANQAKELLPSAPENDAGNRQAFFSAHTEEKVRIGIARDEAFCFYYHENLELLKEQGAELVCFSPIHDRNLPKGLDGLILGGGYPENYAEKLSSNEEMLQSIREAWLAGMPVLAECGGFLYLHEMLEGSDGSVYKMAGIYKQKAFNTGRLGR
;
A
#
# COMPACT_ATOMS: atom_id res chain seq x y z
N LEU A 1 0.67 -15.55 -26.33
CA LEU A 1 1.12 -14.19 -26.70
C LEU A 1 2.58 -14.23 -27.11
N PRO A 2 2.99 -13.69 -28.27
CA PRO A 2 4.39 -13.53 -28.62
C PRO A 2 5.05 -12.50 -27.69
N ASP A 3 6.34 -12.70 -27.39
CA ASP A 3 7.12 -11.72 -26.63
C ASP A 3 7.51 -10.54 -27.55
N SER A 4 7.27 -9.31 -27.11
CA SER A 4 7.64 -8.11 -27.84
C SER A 4 8.04 -6.98 -26.88
N PRO A 5 9.09 -6.21 -27.21
CA PRO A 5 9.48 -5.03 -26.43
C PRO A 5 8.39 -3.95 -26.36
N GLU A 6 7.49 -3.90 -27.35
CA GLU A 6 6.47 -2.84 -27.48
C GLU A 6 5.44 -2.84 -26.34
N TYR A 7 5.15 -4.02 -25.78
CA TYR A 7 4.22 -4.18 -24.68
C TYR A 7 4.83 -4.93 -23.48
N ARG A 8 6.16 -5.05 -23.45
CA ARG A 8 6.88 -5.62 -22.30
C ARG A 8 6.86 -4.61 -21.14
N PHE A 9 6.44 -5.06 -19.99
CA PHE A 9 6.56 -4.33 -18.73
C PHE A 9 7.86 -4.76 -18.03
N GLU A 10 8.65 -3.78 -17.68
CA GLU A 10 9.85 -4.03 -16.88
C GLU A 10 9.43 -4.39 -15.45
N SER A 11 10.24 -5.21 -14.80
CA SER A 11 10.07 -5.53 -13.39
C SER A 11 11.31 -5.14 -12.63
N ARG A 12 11.14 -4.74 -11.39
CA ARG A 12 12.23 -4.48 -10.44
C ARG A 12 12.09 -5.41 -9.25
N HIS A 13 12.99 -5.28 -8.28
CA HIS A 13 12.90 -5.98 -7.02
C HIS A 13 11.49 -5.82 -6.42
N LEU A 14 10.85 -6.92 -6.02
CA LEU A 14 9.48 -7.00 -5.49
C LEU A 14 8.34 -6.69 -6.47
N GLY A 15 8.57 -6.50 -7.76
CA GLY A 15 7.47 -6.37 -8.70
C GLY A 15 7.67 -5.40 -9.85
N LEU A 16 6.57 -4.89 -10.35
CA LEU A 16 6.50 -3.98 -11.48
C LEU A 16 6.77 -2.53 -11.04
N PHE A 17 7.16 -1.71 -12.00
CA PHE A 17 7.16 -0.26 -11.80
C PHE A 17 5.75 0.26 -11.52
N LEU A 18 5.66 1.33 -10.75
CA LEU A 18 4.38 1.99 -10.50
C LEU A 18 3.83 2.59 -11.80
N PRO A 19 2.50 2.70 -11.94
CA PRO A 19 1.88 3.28 -13.12
C PRO A 19 2.44 4.67 -13.48
N GLY A 20 2.68 5.54 -12.48
CA GLY A 20 3.26 6.87 -12.67
C GLY A 20 4.74 6.88 -13.10
N GLU A 21 5.47 5.78 -12.89
CA GLU A 21 6.87 5.62 -13.29
C GLU A 21 7.00 5.02 -14.70
N THR A 22 5.94 4.40 -15.22
CA THR A 22 5.95 3.71 -16.52
C THR A 22 5.64 4.69 -17.64
N LYS A 23 6.66 4.98 -18.46
CA LYS A 23 6.45 5.83 -19.65
C LYS A 23 5.51 5.17 -20.65
N ALA A 24 4.62 5.96 -21.25
CA ALA A 24 3.66 5.51 -22.26
C ALA A 24 2.85 4.26 -21.81
N LEU A 25 2.48 4.19 -20.53
CA LEU A 25 1.75 3.04 -19.96
C LEU A 25 0.48 2.74 -20.76
N GLN A 26 -0.33 3.77 -21.07
CA GLN A 26 -1.58 3.62 -21.79
C GLN A 26 -1.35 3.03 -23.20
N GLU A 27 -0.36 3.53 -23.92
CA GLU A 27 -0.01 3.04 -25.26
C GLU A 27 0.46 1.57 -25.21
N ARG A 28 1.24 1.19 -24.19
CA ARG A 28 1.67 -0.22 -24.01
C ARG A 28 0.49 -1.13 -23.70
N ILE A 29 -0.45 -0.68 -22.88
CA ILE A 29 -1.68 -1.42 -22.56
C ILE A 29 -2.52 -1.62 -23.84
N GLU A 30 -2.69 -0.59 -24.66
CA GLU A 30 -3.45 -0.67 -25.91
C GLU A 30 -2.80 -1.64 -26.91
N LYS A 31 -1.47 -1.60 -27.07
CA LYS A 31 -0.74 -2.55 -27.89
C LYS A 31 -0.87 -3.99 -27.38
N LEU A 32 -0.78 -4.19 -26.07
CA LEU A 32 -0.99 -5.50 -25.46
C LEU A 32 -2.41 -6.00 -25.67
N ALA A 33 -3.42 -5.15 -25.48
CA ALA A 33 -4.82 -5.50 -25.72
C ALA A 33 -5.06 -5.91 -27.19
N GLY A 34 -4.58 -5.13 -28.14
CA GLY A 34 -4.67 -5.48 -29.57
C GLY A 34 -3.96 -6.79 -29.91
N GLN A 35 -2.82 -7.09 -29.28
CA GLN A 35 -2.13 -8.36 -29.46
C GLN A 35 -2.91 -9.53 -28.83
N MET A 36 -3.56 -9.31 -27.68
CA MET A 36 -4.43 -10.31 -27.06
C MET A 36 -5.63 -10.64 -27.95
N GLU A 37 -6.31 -9.64 -28.50
CA GLU A 37 -7.45 -9.84 -29.40
C GLU A 37 -7.09 -10.68 -30.63
N GLN A 38 -5.85 -10.57 -31.13
CA GLN A 38 -5.39 -11.32 -32.29
C GLN A 38 -4.93 -12.76 -31.98
N THR A 39 -4.50 -13.01 -30.76
CA THR A 39 -3.82 -14.29 -30.42
C THR A 39 -4.54 -15.11 -29.36
N VAL A 40 -5.55 -14.57 -28.71
CA VAL A 40 -6.32 -15.22 -27.65
C VAL A 40 -7.79 -15.26 -28.04
N ASP A 41 -8.41 -16.42 -27.99
CA ASP A 41 -9.85 -16.56 -28.21
C ASP A 41 -10.62 -16.06 -26.98
N ILE A 42 -10.78 -14.73 -26.90
CA ILE A 42 -11.50 -14.06 -25.81
C ILE A 42 -12.95 -14.55 -25.72
N GLY A 43 -13.61 -14.79 -26.88
CA GLY A 43 -14.97 -15.30 -26.91
C GLY A 43 -15.10 -16.65 -26.25
N ARG A 44 -14.14 -17.55 -26.47
CA ARG A 44 -14.11 -18.87 -25.81
C ARG A 44 -13.84 -18.77 -24.31
N ILE A 45 -12.97 -17.86 -23.89
CA ILE A 45 -12.72 -17.62 -22.46
C ILE A 45 -13.99 -17.15 -21.76
N LEU A 46 -14.71 -16.18 -22.35
CA LEU A 46 -15.96 -15.68 -21.82
C LEU A 46 -17.04 -16.77 -21.81
N ALA A 47 -17.13 -17.59 -22.85
CA ALA A 47 -18.07 -18.72 -22.89
C ALA A 47 -17.79 -19.75 -21.78
N ILE A 48 -16.52 -20.02 -21.45
CA ILE A 48 -16.14 -20.89 -20.34
C ILE A 48 -16.50 -20.23 -18.98
N ALA A 49 -16.18 -18.97 -18.82
CA ALA A 49 -16.47 -18.22 -17.60
C ALA A 49 -17.98 -18.19 -17.30
N ASN A 50 -18.82 -17.97 -18.33
CA ASN A 50 -20.27 -17.96 -18.20
C ASN A 50 -20.88 -19.34 -17.86
N GLN A 51 -20.12 -20.42 -17.98
CA GLN A 51 -20.54 -21.76 -17.56
C GLN A 51 -20.20 -22.06 -16.09
N ALA A 52 -19.42 -21.18 -15.45
CA ALA A 52 -19.12 -21.31 -14.05
C ALA A 52 -20.44 -21.26 -13.23
N LYS A 53 -20.56 -22.16 -12.26
CA LYS A 53 -21.70 -22.13 -11.34
C LYS A 53 -21.64 -20.83 -10.52
N GLU A 54 -22.78 -20.23 -10.33
CA GLU A 54 -22.93 -19.08 -9.44
C GLU A 54 -22.42 -19.48 -8.04
N LEU A 55 -21.41 -18.76 -7.55
CA LEU A 55 -20.96 -18.92 -6.18
C LEU A 55 -22.04 -18.29 -5.29
N LEU A 56 -22.91 -19.14 -4.75
CA LEU A 56 -23.80 -18.68 -3.70
C LEU A 56 -22.90 -18.23 -2.54
N PRO A 57 -23.06 -16.99 -2.05
CA PRO A 57 -22.38 -16.58 -0.85
C PRO A 57 -22.72 -17.62 0.23
N SER A 58 -21.71 -18.26 0.79
CA SER A 58 -21.91 -19.05 2.01
C SER A 58 -22.60 -18.11 2.99
N ALA A 59 -23.78 -18.53 3.49
CA ALA A 59 -24.46 -17.75 4.52
C ALA A 59 -23.41 -17.38 5.57
N PRO A 60 -23.30 -16.10 5.98
CA PRO A 60 -22.34 -15.73 6.97
C PRO A 60 -22.59 -16.64 8.18
N GLU A 61 -21.64 -17.50 8.48
CA GLU A 61 -21.65 -18.20 9.75
C GLU A 61 -21.88 -17.12 10.80
N ASN A 62 -22.72 -17.40 11.80
CA ASN A 62 -23.31 -16.48 12.80
C ASN A 62 -22.33 -15.53 13.54
N ASP A 63 -21.23 -15.14 12.92
CA ASP A 63 -20.25 -14.19 13.43
C ASP A 63 -20.68 -12.71 13.22
N ALA A 64 -21.73 -12.49 12.41
CA ALA A 64 -22.30 -11.15 12.19
C ALA A 64 -22.88 -10.55 13.48
N GLY A 65 -23.45 -11.37 14.36
CA GLY A 65 -23.98 -10.92 15.64
C GLY A 65 -22.89 -10.44 16.61
N ASN A 66 -21.74 -11.09 16.58
CA ASN A 66 -20.60 -10.74 17.45
C ASN A 66 -19.82 -9.53 16.89
N ARG A 67 -19.74 -9.39 15.57
CA ARG A 67 -19.14 -8.21 14.91
C ARG A 67 -19.97 -6.96 15.14
N GLN A 68 -21.30 -7.05 14.99
CA GLN A 68 -22.19 -5.90 15.19
C GLN A 68 -22.21 -5.42 16.64
N ALA A 69 -22.09 -6.34 17.62
CA ALA A 69 -21.99 -6.00 19.04
C ALA A 69 -20.65 -5.33 19.40
N PHE A 70 -19.57 -5.69 18.72
CA PHE A 70 -18.24 -5.07 18.95
C PHE A 70 -18.17 -3.63 18.42
N PHE A 71 -18.94 -3.32 17.36
CA PHE A 71 -18.95 -2.02 16.70
C PHE A 71 -20.11 -1.10 17.11
N SER A 72 -21.10 -1.61 17.84
CA SER A 72 -22.25 -0.81 18.30
C SER A 72 -21.99 0.05 19.54
N ALA A 73 -20.78 0.01 20.09
CA ALA A 73 -20.36 0.85 21.22
C ALA A 73 -19.72 2.18 20.80
N HIS A 74 -19.96 2.65 19.56
CA HIS A 74 -19.29 3.83 19.07
C HIS A 74 -19.97 5.13 19.49
N THR A 75 -19.16 5.95 20.12
CA THR A 75 -19.34 7.39 20.36
C THR A 75 -19.70 8.10 19.05
N GLU A 76 -20.41 9.22 19.14
CA GLU A 76 -20.78 10.06 17.98
C GLU A 76 -19.53 10.60 17.21
N GLU A 77 -18.34 10.50 17.77
CA GLU A 77 -17.09 10.90 17.16
C GLU A 77 -16.51 9.78 16.28
N LYS A 78 -16.25 10.10 15.00
CA LYS A 78 -15.63 9.18 14.06
C LYS A 78 -14.16 8.98 14.42
N VAL A 79 -13.71 7.72 14.44
CA VAL A 79 -12.28 7.39 14.55
C VAL A 79 -11.57 7.86 13.28
N ARG A 80 -10.53 8.67 13.43
CA ARG A 80 -9.76 9.26 12.34
C ARG A 80 -8.44 8.52 12.16
N ILE A 81 -8.27 7.86 11.02
CA ILE A 81 -7.10 7.04 10.71
C ILE A 81 -6.26 7.73 9.62
N GLY A 82 -5.02 8.05 9.96
CA GLY A 82 -4.04 8.56 9.00
C GLY A 82 -3.53 7.45 8.08
N ILE A 83 -3.61 7.66 6.77
CA ILE A 83 -3.14 6.73 5.75
C ILE A 83 -1.94 7.35 5.03
N ALA A 84 -0.75 6.79 5.18
CA ALA A 84 0.42 7.22 4.42
C ALA A 84 0.23 6.89 2.95
N ARG A 85 0.14 7.89 2.08
CA ARG A 85 -0.15 7.67 0.66
C ARG A 85 0.57 8.67 -0.22
N ASP A 86 1.63 8.19 -0.86
CA ASP A 86 2.42 8.90 -1.86
C ASP A 86 3.20 7.91 -2.73
N GLU A 87 4.25 8.35 -3.40
CA GLU A 87 5.07 7.52 -4.29
C GLU A 87 5.84 6.43 -3.54
N ALA A 88 6.15 6.64 -2.26
CA ALA A 88 6.83 5.65 -1.42
C ALA A 88 5.86 4.65 -0.79
N PHE A 89 4.61 5.05 -0.57
CA PHE A 89 3.58 4.25 0.12
C PHE A 89 2.31 4.19 -0.73
N CYS A 90 2.18 3.16 -1.57
CA CYS A 90 1.12 3.08 -2.57
C CYS A 90 0.36 1.74 -2.59
N PHE A 91 0.80 0.75 -1.80
CA PHE A 91 0.18 -0.57 -1.81
C PHE A 91 -0.89 -0.67 -0.73
N TYR A 92 -2.13 -0.51 -1.16
CA TYR A 92 -3.33 -0.64 -0.35
C TYR A 92 -4.37 -1.45 -1.11
N TYR A 93 -5.01 -2.38 -0.43
CA TYR A 93 -6.20 -3.03 -0.96
C TYR A 93 -7.38 -2.08 -0.80
N HIS A 94 -8.04 -1.77 -1.92
CA HIS A 94 -9.18 -0.85 -1.93
C HIS A 94 -10.28 -1.33 -0.98
N GLU A 95 -10.55 -2.62 -1.00
CA GLU A 95 -11.57 -3.25 -0.18
C GLU A 95 -11.32 -3.07 1.32
N ASN A 96 -10.06 -3.12 1.76
CA ASN A 96 -9.72 -2.89 3.16
C ASN A 96 -9.99 -1.44 3.58
N LEU A 97 -9.69 -0.47 2.70
CA LEU A 97 -9.98 0.94 2.96
C LEU A 97 -11.49 1.21 2.99
N GLU A 98 -12.25 0.62 2.07
CA GLU A 98 -13.71 0.75 2.07
C GLU A 98 -14.33 0.10 3.31
N LEU A 99 -13.86 -1.08 3.71
CA LEU A 99 -14.31 -1.75 4.93
C LEU A 99 -14.11 -0.86 6.18
N LEU A 100 -12.96 -0.19 6.30
CA LEU A 100 -12.72 0.74 7.40
C LEU A 100 -13.72 1.90 7.41
N LYS A 101 -14.04 2.46 6.23
CA LYS A 101 -15.07 3.51 6.10
C LYS A 101 -16.46 3.01 6.47
N GLU A 102 -16.83 1.81 6.00
CA GLU A 102 -18.08 1.17 6.33
C GLU A 102 -18.23 0.91 7.84
N GLN A 103 -17.11 0.67 8.52
CA GLN A 103 -17.04 0.57 9.98
C GLN A 103 -17.05 1.93 10.70
N GLY A 104 -17.20 3.03 9.98
CA GLY A 104 -17.35 4.36 10.54
C GLY A 104 -16.04 5.16 10.67
N ALA A 105 -14.90 4.64 10.18
CA ALA A 105 -13.65 5.39 10.21
C ALA A 105 -13.61 6.52 9.16
N GLU A 106 -13.02 7.64 9.54
CA GLU A 106 -12.59 8.70 8.62
C GLU A 106 -11.14 8.45 8.23
N LEU A 107 -10.88 8.18 6.93
CA LEU A 107 -9.53 7.99 6.42
C LEU A 107 -8.94 9.30 5.95
N VAL A 108 -7.83 9.72 6.56
CA VAL A 108 -7.14 10.98 6.27
C VAL A 108 -5.80 10.66 5.62
N CYS A 109 -5.71 10.82 4.30
CA CYS A 109 -4.45 10.61 3.59
C CYS A 109 -3.43 11.69 3.94
N PHE A 110 -2.17 11.30 4.08
CA PHE A 110 -1.04 12.20 4.20
C PHE A 110 0.17 11.64 3.43
N SER A 111 1.09 12.51 3.05
CA SER A 111 2.29 12.14 2.32
C SER A 111 3.53 12.22 3.21
N PRO A 112 4.17 11.12 3.57
CA PRO A 112 5.47 11.14 4.23
C PRO A 112 6.56 11.90 3.48
N ILE A 113 6.46 11.99 2.14
CA ILE A 113 7.44 12.73 1.33
C ILE A 113 7.13 14.25 1.30
N HIS A 114 5.85 14.63 1.15
CA HIS A 114 5.48 16.01 0.77
C HIS A 114 4.87 16.82 1.90
N ASP A 115 4.24 16.17 2.88
CA ASP A 115 3.67 16.86 4.03
C ASP A 115 4.71 17.01 5.13
N ARG A 116 4.69 18.14 5.84
CA ARG A 116 5.65 18.40 6.92
C ARG A 116 5.33 17.64 8.21
N ASN A 117 4.04 17.48 8.50
CA ASN A 117 3.58 16.88 9.75
C ASN A 117 2.37 15.99 9.51
N LEU A 118 2.09 15.11 10.46
CA LEU A 118 0.84 14.37 10.49
C LEU A 118 -0.37 15.31 10.55
N PRO A 119 -1.49 14.95 9.90
CA PRO A 119 -2.77 15.63 10.11
C PRO A 119 -3.16 15.65 11.59
N LYS A 120 -3.82 16.70 12.03
CA LYS A 120 -4.25 16.84 13.42
C LYS A 120 -5.44 15.94 13.73
N GLY A 121 -5.53 15.49 14.97
CA GLY A 121 -6.69 14.76 15.48
C GLY A 121 -6.81 13.36 14.88
N LEU A 122 -5.70 12.68 14.65
CA LEU A 122 -5.69 11.27 14.29
C LEU A 122 -5.74 10.41 15.55
N ASP A 123 -6.46 9.29 15.44
CA ASP A 123 -6.59 8.27 16.48
C ASP A 123 -5.71 7.04 16.18
N GLY A 124 -5.21 6.91 14.96
CA GLY A 124 -4.33 5.84 14.54
C GLY A 124 -3.66 6.11 13.19
N LEU A 125 -2.65 5.31 12.86
CA LEU A 125 -1.91 5.38 11.62
C LEU A 125 -1.87 4.03 10.90
N ILE A 126 -1.99 4.06 9.57
CA ILE A 126 -1.69 2.95 8.68
C ILE A 126 -0.59 3.39 7.72
N LEU A 127 0.55 2.71 7.82
CA LEU A 127 1.71 2.86 6.95
C LEU A 127 1.78 1.62 6.07
N GLY A 128 1.26 1.71 4.86
CA GLY A 128 1.16 0.58 3.95
C GLY A 128 2.45 0.22 3.24
N GLY A 129 2.35 -0.72 2.34
CA GLY A 129 3.47 -1.14 1.50
C GLY A 129 3.83 -0.12 0.43
N GLY A 130 4.95 -0.36 -0.19
CA GLY A 130 5.51 0.46 -1.26
C GLY A 130 7.01 0.26 -1.40
N TYR A 131 7.69 1.26 -1.90
CA TYR A 131 9.13 1.23 -2.15
C TYR A 131 9.85 2.41 -1.48
N PRO A 132 9.85 2.50 -0.13
CA PRO A 132 10.49 3.61 0.58
C PRO A 132 11.99 3.70 0.30
N GLU A 133 12.66 2.58 -0.04
CA GLU A 133 14.08 2.55 -0.41
C GLU A 133 14.40 3.36 -1.66
N ASN A 134 13.44 3.52 -2.59
CA ASN A 134 13.61 4.35 -3.78
C ASN A 134 13.48 5.86 -3.49
N TYR A 135 12.91 6.20 -2.36
CA TYR A 135 12.64 7.56 -1.92
C TYR A 135 13.31 7.86 -0.58
N ALA A 136 14.29 7.04 -0.17
CA ALA A 136 14.89 7.08 1.15
C ALA A 136 15.54 8.43 1.48
N GLU A 137 16.18 9.07 0.50
CA GLU A 137 16.74 10.41 0.65
C GLU A 137 15.66 11.45 0.95
N LYS A 138 14.56 11.44 0.19
CA LYS A 138 13.43 12.38 0.39
C LYS A 138 12.75 12.18 1.73
N LEU A 139 12.50 10.92 2.08
CA LEU A 139 11.89 10.56 3.37
C LEU A 139 12.79 10.98 4.54
N SER A 140 14.10 10.76 4.43
CA SER A 140 15.10 11.16 5.44
C SER A 140 15.20 12.66 5.60
N SER A 141 15.07 13.41 4.50
CA SER A 141 15.15 14.88 4.49
C SER A 141 13.93 15.53 5.13
N ASN A 142 12.82 14.82 5.24
CA ASN A 142 11.59 15.31 5.88
C ASN A 142 11.61 15.02 7.39
N GLU A 143 12.56 15.67 8.09
CA GLU A 143 12.77 15.44 9.52
C GLU A 143 11.54 15.80 10.37
N GLU A 144 10.75 16.79 9.97
CA GLU A 144 9.54 17.20 10.68
C GLU A 144 8.50 16.06 10.67
N MET A 145 8.28 15.41 9.53
CA MET A 145 7.37 14.27 9.42
C MET A 145 7.87 13.05 10.23
N LEU A 146 9.18 12.73 10.12
CA LEU A 146 9.78 11.65 10.91
C LEU A 146 9.58 11.88 12.42
N GLN A 147 9.75 13.11 12.87
CA GLN A 147 9.54 13.47 14.26
C GLN A 147 8.08 13.39 14.66
N SER A 148 7.17 13.90 13.82
CA SER A 148 5.72 13.86 14.05
C SER A 148 5.20 12.43 14.24
N ILE A 149 5.66 11.48 13.40
CA ILE A 149 5.31 10.05 13.52
C ILE A 149 5.88 9.46 14.82
N ARG A 150 7.12 9.79 15.15
CA ARG A 150 7.75 9.32 16.40
C ARG A 150 7.03 9.81 17.64
N GLU A 151 6.67 11.09 17.66
CA GLU A 151 5.93 11.70 18.77
C GLU A 151 4.55 11.09 18.92
N ALA A 152 3.82 10.87 17.83
CA ALA A 152 2.54 10.20 17.84
C ALA A 152 2.63 8.78 18.44
N TRP A 153 3.63 7.99 18.00
CA TRP A 153 3.86 6.66 18.54
C TRP A 153 4.23 6.68 20.03
N LEU A 154 5.11 7.59 20.47
CA LEU A 154 5.49 7.77 21.87
C LEU A 154 4.31 8.21 22.75
N ALA A 155 3.36 8.94 22.18
CA ALA A 155 2.11 9.33 22.83
C ALA A 155 1.10 8.15 22.93
N GLY A 156 1.44 6.97 22.41
CA GLY A 156 0.60 5.77 22.46
C GLY A 156 -0.38 5.63 21.30
N MET A 157 -0.22 6.40 20.22
CA MET A 157 -1.08 6.24 19.02
C MET A 157 -0.89 4.85 18.41
N PRO A 158 -1.98 4.09 18.15
CA PRO A 158 -1.92 2.83 17.43
C PRO A 158 -1.34 3.00 16.02
N VAL A 159 -0.39 2.16 15.64
CA VAL A 159 0.24 2.18 14.31
C VAL A 159 0.23 0.78 13.72
N LEU A 160 -0.40 0.62 12.55
CA LEU A 160 -0.28 -0.55 11.70
C LEU A 160 0.72 -0.23 10.58
N ALA A 161 1.79 -1.01 10.49
CA ALA A 161 2.80 -0.84 9.46
C ALA A 161 3.11 -2.15 8.75
N GLU A 162 3.04 -2.15 7.42
CA GLU A 162 3.27 -3.31 6.60
C GLU A 162 4.39 -3.05 5.58
N CYS A 163 5.24 -4.06 5.33
CA CYS A 163 6.27 -4.03 4.29
C CYS A 163 7.07 -2.71 4.29
N GLY A 164 6.91 -1.85 3.28
CA GLY A 164 7.57 -0.55 3.20
C GLY A 164 7.28 0.37 4.39
N GLY A 165 6.04 0.38 4.90
CA GLY A 165 5.69 1.12 6.10
C GLY A 165 6.45 0.65 7.33
N PHE A 166 6.69 -0.65 7.46
CA PHE A 166 7.52 -1.19 8.55
C PHE A 166 8.99 -0.78 8.40
N LEU A 167 9.54 -0.80 7.15
CA LEU A 167 10.90 -0.32 6.89
C LEU A 167 11.09 1.15 7.30
N TYR A 168 10.10 1.98 7.07
CA TYR A 168 10.10 3.40 7.43
C TYR A 168 10.14 3.66 8.94
N LEU A 169 9.65 2.70 9.76
CA LEU A 169 9.71 2.80 11.22
C LEU A 169 11.08 2.44 11.81
N HIS A 170 12.00 1.89 11.03
CA HIS A 170 13.35 1.59 11.48
C HIS A 170 14.15 2.86 11.78
N GLU A 171 15.29 2.71 12.44
CA GLU A 171 16.22 3.82 12.66
C GLU A 171 16.92 4.24 11.37
N MET A 172 17.26 3.26 10.54
CA MET A 172 18.00 3.46 9.29
C MET A 172 17.44 2.54 8.20
N LEU A 173 17.41 3.03 6.97
CA LEU A 173 17.05 2.29 5.77
C LEU A 173 18.13 2.44 4.71
N GLU A 174 18.58 1.33 4.13
CA GLU A 174 19.43 1.34 2.93
C GLU A 174 18.55 1.68 1.71
N GLY A 175 18.88 2.77 1.04
CA GLY A 175 18.23 3.17 -0.21
C GLY A 175 18.66 2.31 -1.39
N SER A 176 17.94 2.43 -2.49
CA SER A 176 18.24 1.72 -3.75
C SER A 176 19.58 2.15 -4.38
N ASP A 177 20.16 3.27 -3.95
CA ASP A 177 21.49 3.76 -4.30
C ASP A 177 22.61 3.15 -3.43
N GLY A 178 22.26 2.30 -2.44
CA GLY A 178 23.17 1.70 -1.48
C GLY A 178 23.58 2.61 -0.33
N SER A 179 23.12 3.86 -0.30
CA SER A 179 23.33 4.79 0.81
C SER A 179 22.39 4.47 1.97
N VAL A 180 22.76 4.88 3.18
CA VAL A 180 21.99 4.62 4.39
C VAL A 180 21.35 5.90 4.89
N TYR A 181 20.05 5.88 5.04
CA TYR A 181 19.23 7.04 5.37
C TYR A 181 18.53 6.86 6.71
N LYS A 182 18.43 7.95 7.47
CA LYS A 182 17.73 7.98 8.75
C LYS A 182 16.20 7.94 8.51
N MET A 183 15.50 7.13 9.29
CA MET A 183 14.05 6.99 9.24
C MET A 183 13.40 7.35 10.58
N ALA A 184 12.16 6.94 10.82
CA ALA A 184 11.41 7.33 12.03
C ALA A 184 12.08 6.90 13.34
N GLY A 185 12.88 5.84 13.36
CA GLY A 185 13.70 5.43 14.52
C GLY A 185 12.87 4.92 15.69
N ILE A 186 11.72 4.36 15.43
CA ILE A 186 10.89 3.64 16.40
C ILE A 186 11.56 2.31 16.74
N TYR A 187 11.94 1.55 15.72
CA TYR A 187 12.75 0.35 15.85
C TYR A 187 14.24 0.70 15.73
N LYS A 188 15.02 0.38 16.77
CA LYS A 188 16.47 0.68 16.85
C LYS A 188 17.32 -0.28 16.02
N GLN A 189 16.88 -0.54 14.80
CA GLN A 189 17.51 -1.48 13.86
C GLN A 189 17.68 -0.79 12.50
N LYS A 190 18.61 -1.34 11.71
CA LYS A 190 18.84 -0.95 10.31
C LYS A 190 18.16 -1.95 9.40
N ALA A 191 17.35 -1.45 8.45
CA ALA A 191 16.84 -2.21 7.33
C ALA A 191 17.81 -2.10 6.15
N PHE A 192 18.23 -3.23 5.59
CA PHE A 192 19.19 -3.29 4.48
C PHE A 192 18.86 -4.44 3.54
N ASN A 193 19.29 -4.28 2.28
CA ASN A 193 19.11 -5.29 1.26
C ASN A 193 20.19 -6.38 1.40
N THR A 194 19.78 -7.60 1.69
CA THR A 194 20.71 -8.75 1.78
C THR A 194 21.11 -9.34 0.43
N GLY A 195 20.48 -8.88 -0.67
CA GLY A 195 20.63 -9.50 -1.99
C GLY A 195 20.10 -10.93 -2.08
N ARG A 196 19.45 -11.44 -1.02
CA ARG A 196 18.90 -12.79 -0.95
C ARG A 196 17.49 -12.74 -0.35
N LEU A 197 16.62 -13.62 -0.85
CA LEU A 197 15.34 -13.83 -0.19
C LEU A 197 15.61 -14.42 1.21
N GLY A 198 15.15 -13.72 2.23
CA GLY A 198 15.15 -14.22 3.60
C GLY A 198 14.27 -15.47 3.70
N ARG A 199 14.73 -16.43 4.47
CA ARG A 199 13.92 -17.61 4.84
C ARG A 199 13.23 -17.36 6.15
#